data_8ce996de3e0e430ff07f8ba84b125c53
#
_entry.id   8ce996de3e0e430ff07f8ba84b125c53
#
_cell.length_a   1.000
_cell.length_b   1.000
_cell.length_c   1.000
_cell.angle_alpha   90.00
_cell.angle_beta   90.00
_cell.angle_gamma   90.00
#
_symmetry.space_group_name_H-M   'P 1'
#
loop_
_entity.id
_entity.type
_entity.pdbx_description
1 polymer ?
#
loop_
_entity_poly.entity_id
_entity_poly.type
_entity_poly.pdbx_seq_one_letter_code
_entity_poly.pdbx_strand_id
1 'polypeptide(L)'
;MEPANSPAYRIVGTHEIAEVRQLISNGQHGLFTLKSYQPGEVIADFSAGTISAEPTYLTVQIDAGKHITLQPDFLQYINHSCEPNVFFNTTTMKLIALKELNPQDELVFFYPSTEWKMNQPFDCYCGHACCQGEIRGGAYLSKEAREKYQLTDFIQQQLAKQDARKKVA
;
A
#
# COMPACT_ATOMS: atom_id res chain seq x y z
N MET A 1 9.43 -3.65 35.02
CA MET A 1 8.82 -4.04 33.74
C MET A 1 9.72 -3.50 32.63
N GLU A 2 10.43 -4.35 31.98
CA GLU A 2 11.15 -3.94 30.76
C GLU A 2 10.11 -3.57 29.71
N PRO A 3 10.30 -2.47 28.95
CA PRO A 3 9.41 -2.13 27.86
C PRO A 3 9.44 -3.28 26.84
N ALA A 4 8.26 -3.67 26.38
CA ALA A 4 8.10 -4.65 25.32
C ALA A 4 9.08 -4.31 24.19
N ASN A 5 9.86 -5.31 23.78
CA ASN A 5 10.96 -5.21 22.83
C ASN A 5 10.45 -4.58 21.52
N SER A 6 10.59 -3.26 21.41
CA SER A 6 10.28 -2.58 20.15
C SER A 6 11.18 -3.16 19.06
N PRO A 7 10.66 -3.47 17.87
CA PRO A 7 11.47 -4.07 16.82
C PRO A 7 12.69 -3.17 16.52
N ALA A 8 13.86 -3.77 16.48
CA ALA A 8 15.10 -3.05 16.22
C ALA A 8 15.26 -2.82 14.71
N TYR A 9 15.38 -1.56 14.31
CA TYR A 9 15.59 -1.14 12.92
C TYR A 9 16.95 -0.50 12.72
N ARG A 10 17.47 -0.63 11.51
CA ARG A 10 18.64 0.09 11.02
C ARG A 10 18.20 1.03 9.90
N ILE A 11 18.58 2.31 9.95
CA ILE A 11 18.36 3.26 8.85
C ILE A 11 19.28 2.89 7.71
N VAL A 12 18.71 2.65 6.52
CA VAL A 12 19.45 2.29 5.30
C VAL A 12 19.31 3.33 4.19
N GLY A 13 18.40 4.29 4.35
CA GLY A 13 18.25 5.43 3.45
C GLY A 13 17.52 6.58 4.13
N THR A 14 17.93 7.80 3.86
CA THR A 14 17.28 9.01 4.39
C THR A 14 16.94 9.93 3.23
N HIS A 15 15.68 10.37 3.18
CA HIS A 15 15.12 11.27 2.19
C HIS A 15 14.50 12.48 2.91
N GLU A 16 14.10 13.51 2.17
CA GLU A 16 13.54 14.73 2.76
C GLU A 16 12.32 14.49 3.65
N ILE A 17 11.47 13.55 3.26
CA ILE A 17 10.18 13.31 3.93
C ILE A 17 10.12 12.00 4.71
N ALA A 18 11.04 11.06 4.47
CA ALA A 18 10.97 9.73 5.04
C ALA A 18 12.34 9.05 5.14
N GLU A 19 12.41 8.03 5.97
CA GLU A 19 13.55 7.11 6.09
C GLU A 19 13.15 5.70 5.68
N VAL A 20 14.04 5.06 4.91
CA VAL A 20 13.98 3.61 4.70
C VAL A 20 14.68 2.94 5.87
N ARG A 21 13.98 2.09 6.58
CA ARG A 21 14.52 1.30 7.69
C ARG A 21 14.46 -0.18 7.38
N GLN A 22 15.48 -0.90 7.79
CA GLN A 22 15.55 -2.35 7.68
C GLN A 22 15.36 -2.97 9.06
N LEU A 23 14.39 -3.88 9.19
CA LEU A 23 14.19 -4.67 10.39
C LEU A 23 15.36 -5.65 10.56
N ILE A 24 16.07 -5.56 11.68
CA ILE A 24 17.31 -6.33 11.91
C ILE A 24 17.06 -7.84 11.96
N SER A 25 15.90 -8.25 12.47
CA SER A 25 15.57 -9.67 12.67
C SER A 25 15.39 -10.48 11.38
N ASN A 26 14.89 -9.85 10.31
CA ASN A 26 14.56 -10.55 9.05
C ASN A 26 14.97 -9.81 7.77
N GLY A 27 15.54 -8.61 7.90
CA GLY A 27 15.98 -7.81 6.76
C GLY A 27 14.87 -7.09 5.99
N GLN A 28 13.61 -7.18 6.42
CA GLN A 28 12.50 -6.52 5.77
C GLN A 28 12.63 -4.99 5.86
N HIS A 29 12.34 -4.30 4.76
CA HIS A 29 12.34 -2.85 4.71
C HIS A 29 10.96 -2.27 5.00
N GLY A 30 10.94 -1.06 5.55
CA GLY A 30 9.76 -0.22 5.71
C GLY A 30 10.10 1.24 5.48
N LEU A 31 9.10 2.05 5.17
CA LEU A 31 9.23 3.49 4.99
C LEU A 31 8.59 4.21 6.17
N PHE A 32 9.35 5.08 6.82
CA PHE A 32 8.94 5.79 8.03
C PHE A 32 8.95 7.30 7.77
N THR A 33 7.83 7.98 8.04
CA THR A 33 7.75 9.42 7.81
C THR A 33 8.64 10.22 8.78
N LEU A 34 9.22 11.30 8.30
CA LEU A 34 9.94 12.29 9.11
C LEU A 34 9.10 13.52 9.41
N LYS A 35 7.91 13.63 8.79
CA LYS A 35 7.02 14.78 8.90
C LYS A 35 5.65 14.36 9.45
N SER A 36 4.90 15.32 9.99
CA SER A 36 3.50 15.14 10.39
C SER A 36 2.59 15.43 9.21
N TYR A 37 1.48 14.70 9.11
CA TYR A 37 0.42 14.93 8.12
C TYR A 37 -0.95 14.76 8.76
N GLN A 38 -1.90 15.56 8.30
CA GLN A 38 -3.31 15.38 8.65
C GLN A 38 -4.03 14.51 7.60
N PRO A 39 -5.15 13.86 7.95
CA PRO A 39 -5.95 13.11 6.98
C PRO A 39 -6.29 13.96 5.76
N GLY A 40 -6.06 13.42 4.56
CA GLY A 40 -6.27 14.09 3.28
C GLY A 40 -5.09 14.88 2.73
N GLU A 41 -4.05 15.10 3.52
CA GLU A 41 -2.84 15.79 3.04
C GLU A 41 -2.04 14.93 2.06
N VAL A 42 -1.45 15.59 1.08
CA VAL A 42 -0.53 14.97 0.12
C VAL A 42 0.84 14.81 0.78
N ILE A 43 1.30 13.57 0.86
CA ILE A 43 2.63 13.23 1.40
C ILE A 43 3.69 13.39 0.32
N ALA A 44 3.39 12.92 -0.90
CA ALA A 44 4.29 12.99 -2.04
C ALA A 44 3.50 12.93 -3.35
N ASP A 45 4.00 13.59 -4.38
CA ASP A 45 3.66 13.28 -5.77
C ASP A 45 4.52 12.08 -6.20
N PHE A 46 3.97 11.23 -7.07
CA PHE A 46 4.75 10.14 -7.66
C PHE A 46 4.52 10.04 -9.16
N SER A 47 5.43 9.40 -9.84
CA SER A 47 5.35 9.12 -11.27
C SER A 47 5.87 7.71 -11.57
N ALA A 48 5.68 7.26 -12.81
CA ALA A 48 6.22 5.99 -13.26
C ALA A 48 7.74 6.10 -13.50
N GLY A 49 8.50 5.22 -12.85
CA GLY A 49 9.88 4.98 -13.22
C GLY A 49 9.96 4.12 -14.48
N THR A 50 9.38 2.92 -14.42
CA THR A 50 9.19 2.02 -15.55
C THR A 50 7.72 1.64 -15.66
N ILE A 51 7.30 1.22 -16.85
CA ILE A 51 5.95 0.70 -17.11
C ILE A 51 6.10 -0.71 -17.66
N SER A 52 5.35 -1.67 -17.08
CA SER A 52 5.38 -3.08 -17.45
C SER A 52 3.96 -3.64 -17.57
N ALA A 53 3.78 -4.63 -18.45
CA ALA A 53 2.54 -5.39 -18.52
C ALA A 53 2.40 -6.40 -17.38
N GLU A 54 3.52 -6.83 -16.80
CA GLU A 54 3.57 -7.82 -15.73
C GLU A 54 3.90 -7.15 -14.38
N PRO A 55 3.22 -7.55 -13.30
CA PRO A 55 3.53 -7.04 -11.97
C PRO A 55 4.82 -7.62 -11.41
N THR A 56 5.48 -6.86 -10.55
CA THR A 56 6.52 -7.34 -9.64
C THR A 56 6.15 -6.92 -8.22
N TYR A 57 6.91 -7.38 -7.24
CA TYR A 57 6.72 -6.96 -5.84
C TYR A 57 7.03 -5.46 -5.60
N LEU A 58 7.64 -4.78 -6.56
CA LEU A 58 7.99 -3.35 -6.51
C LEU A 58 7.01 -2.45 -7.26
N THR A 59 6.07 -3.02 -8.01
CA THR A 59 5.18 -2.24 -8.86
C THR A 59 3.84 -1.95 -8.21
N VAL A 60 3.22 -0.86 -8.64
CA VAL A 60 1.84 -0.49 -8.36
C VAL A 60 1.04 -0.55 -9.66
N GLN A 61 -0.12 -1.18 -9.63
CA GLN A 61 -0.99 -1.26 -10.79
C GLN A 61 -1.80 0.03 -10.96
N ILE A 62 -1.78 0.58 -12.16
CA ILE A 62 -2.51 1.82 -12.48
C ILE A 62 -3.61 1.61 -13.51
N ASP A 63 -3.55 0.52 -14.29
CA ASP A 63 -4.57 0.14 -15.29
C ASP A 63 -4.43 -1.35 -15.63
N ALA A 64 -5.34 -1.88 -16.44
CA ALA A 64 -5.26 -3.25 -16.95
C ALA A 64 -3.94 -3.47 -17.70
N GLY A 65 -3.16 -4.46 -17.25
CA GLY A 65 -1.84 -4.74 -17.83
C GLY A 65 -0.85 -3.57 -17.76
N LYS A 66 -1.02 -2.65 -16.81
CA LYS A 66 -0.13 -1.50 -16.64
C LYS A 66 0.31 -1.35 -15.20
N HIS A 67 1.54 -1.75 -14.96
CA HIS A 67 2.21 -1.71 -13.66
C HIS A 67 3.40 -0.77 -13.71
N ILE A 68 3.57 0.07 -12.72
CA ILE A 68 4.65 1.06 -12.66
C ILE A 68 5.57 0.80 -11.47
N THR A 69 6.87 1.00 -11.65
CA THR A 69 7.76 1.29 -10.54
C THR A 69 7.57 2.75 -10.14
N LEU A 70 7.82 3.06 -8.87
CA LEU A 70 7.54 4.39 -8.32
C LEU A 70 8.75 5.31 -8.42
N GLN A 71 8.47 6.58 -8.75
CA GLN A 71 9.40 7.69 -8.59
C GLN A 71 8.75 8.78 -7.72
N PRO A 72 9.36 9.17 -6.61
CA PRO A 72 10.66 8.71 -6.09
C PRO A 72 10.64 7.24 -5.65
N ASP A 73 11.75 6.55 -5.85
CA ASP A 73 11.86 5.10 -5.71
C ASP A 73 11.73 4.58 -4.27
N PHE A 74 12.02 5.40 -3.27
CA PHE A 74 11.86 5.01 -1.86
C PHE A 74 10.41 4.71 -1.47
N LEU A 75 9.42 5.18 -2.23
CA LEU A 75 8.00 4.86 -2.00
C LEU A 75 7.69 3.37 -2.18
N GLN A 76 8.53 2.63 -2.88
CA GLN A 76 8.42 1.17 -3.03
C GLN A 76 8.50 0.40 -1.70
N TYR A 77 9.03 1.01 -0.65
CA TYR A 77 9.18 0.39 0.67
C TYR A 77 7.97 0.58 1.58
N ILE A 78 6.87 1.14 1.08
CA ILE A 78 5.61 1.21 1.82
C ILE A 78 4.98 -0.19 1.82
N ASN A 79 4.90 -0.80 3.01
CA ASN A 79 4.41 -2.16 3.21
C ASN A 79 2.88 -2.24 3.25
N HIS A 80 2.36 -3.47 3.21
CA HIS A 80 0.94 -3.75 3.37
C HIS A 80 0.52 -3.68 4.84
N SER A 81 -0.69 -3.13 5.05
CA SER A 81 -1.46 -3.33 6.27
C SER A 81 -2.96 -3.37 5.96
N CYS A 82 -3.70 -4.17 6.73
CA CYS A 82 -5.17 -4.15 6.73
C CYS A 82 -5.74 -2.97 7.53
N GLU A 83 -4.87 -2.19 8.19
CA GLU A 83 -5.18 -0.91 8.83
C GLU A 83 -4.28 0.19 8.23
N PRO A 84 -4.51 0.57 6.95
CA PRO A 84 -3.63 1.48 6.23
C PRO A 84 -3.70 2.90 6.78
N ASN A 85 -2.58 3.63 6.68
CA ASN A 85 -2.51 5.05 7.01
C ASN A 85 -2.20 5.92 5.80
N VAL A 86 -1.89 5.33 4.65
CA VAL A 86 -1.73 6.05 3.38
C VAL A 86 -2.49 5.37 2.24
N PHE A 87 -2.72 6.13 1.17
CA PHE A 87 -3.40 5.69 -0.04
C PHE A 87 -2.67 6.19 -1.28
N PHE A 88 -2.37 5.30 -2.21
CA PHE A 88 -1.87 5.65 -3.54
C PHE A 88 -3.03 6.02 -4.46
N ASN A 89 -3.28 7.31 -4.65
CA ASN A 89 -4.23 7.78 -5.64
C ASN A 89 -3.58 7.74 -7.03
N THR A 90 -3.84 6.68 -7.77
CA THR A 90 -3.24 6.47 -9.09
C THR A 90 -3.87 7.31 -10.20
N THR A 91 -5.01 7.95 -9.97
CA THR A 91 -5.64 8.91 -10.89
C THR A 91 -4.91 10.25 -10.84
N THR A 92 -4.61 10.75 -9.65
CA THR A 92 -3.92 12.03 -9.45
C THR A 92 -2.41 11.87 -9.29
N MET A 93 -1.91 10.63 -9.18
CA MET A 93 -0.51 10.29 -8.92
C MET A 93 0.02 10.94 -7.63
N LYS A 94 -0.77 10.81 -6.56
CA LYS A 94 -0.47 11.38 -5.23
C LYS A 94 -0.58 10.32 -4.13
N LEU A 95 0.41 10.30 -3.25
CA LEU A 95 0.34 9.55 -2.00
C LEU A 95 -0.34 10.44 -0.94
N ILE A 96 -1.43 9.96 -0.37
CA ILE A 96 -2.31 10.73 0.50
C ILE A 96 -2.38 10.09 1.88
N ALA A 97 -2.31 10.91 2.93
CA ALA A 97 -2.53 10.46 4.30
C ALA A 97 -4.02 10.13 4.53
N LEU A 98 -4.30 8.93 5.02
CA LEU A 98 -5.66 8.51 5.42
C LEU A 98 -5.96 8.83 6.87
N LYS A 99 -4.93 8.96 7.68
CA LYS A 99 -4.98 9.22 9.13
C LYS A 99 -3.97 10.30 9.49
N GLU A 100 -4.08 10.81 10.69
CA GLU A 100 -3.00 11.61 11.27
C GLU A 100 -1.72 10.77 11.33
N LEU A 101 -0.64 11.35 10.84
CA LEU A 101 0.70 10.77 10.85
C LEU A 101 1.63 11.66 11.66
N ASN A 102 2.44 11.03 12.49
CA ASN A 102 3.49 11.70 13.26
C ASN A 102 4.86 11.25 12.77
N PRO A 103 5.92 12.07 12.98
CA PRO A 103 7.27 11.65 12.67
C PRO A 103 7.60 10.30 13.33
N GLN A 104 8.22 9.42 12.61
CA GLN A 104 8.57 8.04 12.95
C GLN A 104 7.47 6.99 12.74
N ASP A 105 6.27 7.37 12.32
CA ASP A 105 5.24 6.39 11.94
C ASP A 105 5.65 5.65 10.65
N GLU A 106 5.47 4.34 10.63
CA GLU A 106 5.61 3.55 9.41
C GLU A 106 4.46 3.84 8.47
N LEU A 107 4.77 4.14 7.20
CA LEU A 107 3.77 4.29 6.15
C LEU A 107 3.37 2.91 5.63
N VAL A 108 2.06 2.63 5.65
CA VAL A 108 1.50 1.36 5.21
C VAL A 108 0.24 1.58 4.38
N PHE A 109 0.04 0.77 3.33
CA PHE A 109 -1.16 0.84 2.52
C PHE A 109 -1.82 -0.52 2.32
N PHE A 110 -3.06 -0.52 1.90
CA PHE A 110 -3.83 -1.72 1.62
C PHE A 110 -3.57 -2.17 0.18
N TYR A 111 -2.76 -3.20 -0.04
CA TYR A 111 -2.34 -3.63 -1.38
C TYR A 111 -3.51 -3.89 -2.35
N PRO A 112 -4.63 -4.51 -1.93
CA PRO A 112 -5.76 -4.69 -2.85
C PRO A 112 -6.43 -3.39 -3.31
N SER A 113 -6.07 -2.24 -2.75
CA SER A 113 -6.56 -0.93 -3.20
C SER A 113 -6.00 -0.50 -4.55
N THR A 114 -4.86 -1.07 -4.96
CA THR A 114 -4.19 -0.80 -6.24
C THR A 114 -4.07 -2.05 -7.11
N GLU A 115 -3.86 -3.22 -6.50
CA GLU A 115 -3.59 -4.48 -7.21
C GLU A 115 -4.88 -5.26 -7.46
N TRP A 116 -5.22 -5.48 -8.75
CA TRP A 116 -6.39 -6.28 -9.12
C TRP A 116 -6.21 -7.75 -8.74
N LYS A 117 -5.07 -8.31 -9.12
CA LYS A 117 -4.63 -9.65 -8.73
C LYS A 117 -3.18 -9.59 -8.31
N MET A 118 -2.89 -10.03 -7.12
CA MET A 118 -1.51 -10.09 -6.62
C MET A 118 -0.68 -11.08 -7.45
N ASN A 119 0.52 -10.67 -7.84
CA ASN A 119 1.49 -11.57 -8.47
C ASN A 119 1.87 -12.74 -7.55
N GLN A 120 2.06 -12.42 -6.28
CA GLN A 120 2.34 -13.39 -5.21
C GLN A 120 1.39 -13.11 -4.05
N PRO A 121 0.24 -13.81 -3.97
CA PRO A 121 -0.62 -13.76 -2.79
C PRO A 121 0.15 -14.18 -1.53
N PHE A 122 -0.20 -13.60 -0.40
CA PHE A 122 0.47 -13.90 0.87
C PHE A 122 -0.50 -13.83 2.04
N ASP A 123 -0.15 -14.53 3.12
CA ASP A 123 -0.86 -14.42 4.39
C ASP A 123 -0.41 -13.18 5.14
N CYS A 124 -1.37 -12.36 5.56
CA CYS A 124 -1.12 -11.14 6.32
C CYS A 124 -1.09 -11.42 7.81
N TYR A 125 -0.05 -10.95 8.46
CA TYR A 125 0.13 -11.02 9.92
C TYR A 125 0.23 -9.63 10.55
N CYS A 126 -0.56 -8.66 10.04
CA CYS A 126 -0.51 -7.28 10.54
C CYS A 126 -0.98 -7.11 12.00
N GLY A 127 -1.62 -8.13 12.59
CA GLY A 127 -2.06 -8.13 14.00
C GLY A 127 -3.31 -7.29 14.28
N HIS A 128 -3.91 -6.65 13.27
CA HIS A 128 -5.11 -5.85 13.44
C HIS A 128 -6.37 -6.73 13.46
N ALA A 129 -7.38 -6.31 14.22
CA ALA A 129 -8.67 -7.02 14.29
C ALA A 129 -9.39 -7.12 12.94
N CYS A 130 -9.12 -6.18 12.04
CA CYS A 130 -9.68 -6.14 10.68
C CYS A 130 -8.83 -6.90 9.65
N CYS A 131 -7.83 -7.68 10.08
CA CYS A 131 -6.96 -8.42 9.16
C CYS A 131 -7.77 -9.28 8.19
N GLN A 132 -7.49 -9.13 6.89
CA GLN A 132 -8.18 -9.87 5.82
C GLN A 132 -7.67 -11.31 5.65
N GLY A 133 -6.62 -11.69 6.39
CA GLY A 133 -5.98 -12.99 6.24
C GLY A 133 -5.15 -13.07 4.97
N GLU A 134 -5.55 -13.86 4.00
CA GLU A 134 -4.85 -13.98 2.72
C GLU A 134 -5.09 -12.74 1.84
N ILE A 135 -4.01 -12.11 1.38
CA ILE A 135 -4.04 -10.94 0.49
C ILE A 135 -3.84 -11.41 -0.95
N ARG A 136 -4.89 -11.28 -1.75
CA ARG A 136 -4.94 -11.81 -3.14
C ARG A 136 -5.16 -10.74 -4.19
N GLY A 137 -5.60 -9.55 -3.78
CA GLY A 137 -5.90 -8.43 -4.66
C GLY A 137 -7.38 -8.02 -4.66
N GLY A 138 -7.68 -6.93 -5.37
CA GLY A 138 -9.02 -6.31 -5.41
C GLY A 138 -10.12 -7.22 -5.93
N ALA A 139 -9.79 -8.12 -6.87
CA ALA A 139 -10.73 -9.08 -7.45
C ALA A 139 -11.39 -10.01 -6.41
N TYR A 140 -10.78 -10.19 -5.27
CA TYR A 140 -11.18 -11.14 -4.23
C TYR A 140 -11.74 -10.48 -2.97
N LEU A 141 -11.92 -9.16 -2.98
CA LEU A 141 -12.45 -8.42 -1.84
C LEU A 141 -13.90 -8.79 -1.55
N SER A 142 -14.21 -9.02 -0.26
CA SER A 142 -15.57 -9.13 0.22
C SER A 142 -16.32 -7.82 0.06
N LYS A 143 -17.66 -7.86 0.17
CA LYS A 143 -18.47 -6.65 0.13
C LYS A 143 -18.07 -5.67 1.24
N GLU A 144 -17.88 -6.17 2.45
CA GLU A 144 -17.49 -5.41 3.63
C GLU A 144 -16.12 -4.73 3.41
N ALA A 145 -15.16 -5.43 2.83
CA ALA A 145 -13.85 -4.86 2.52
C ALA A 145 -13.93 -3.76 1.46
N ARG A 146 -14.77 -3.93 0.43
CA ARG A 146 -14.99 -2.91 -0.61
C ARG A 146 -15.59 -1.62 -0.04
N GLU A 147 -16.46 -1.73 0.96
CA GLU A 147 -17.09 -0.60 1.64
C GLU A 147 -16.15 0.07 2.65
N LYS A 148 -15.26 -0.71 3.26
CA LYS A 148 -14.34 -0.23 4.29
C LYS A 148 -13.15 0.53 3.72
N TYR A 149 -12.52 -0.01 2.67
CA TYR A 149 -11.25 0.51 2.15
C TYR A 149 -11.44 1.52 1.03
N GLN A 150 -10.59 2.54 1.01
CA GLN A 150 -10.45 3.40 -0.15
C GLN A 150 -9.75 2.63 -1.26
N LEU A 151 -10.38 2.58 -2.44
CA LEU A 151 -9.89 1.85 -3.60
C LEU A 151 -9.63 2.83 -4.74
N THR A 152 -8.64 2.55 -5.57
CA THR A 152 -8.37 3.36 -6.76
C THR A 152 -9.51 3.28 -7.77
N ASP A 153 -9.64 4.27 -8.63
CA ASP A 153 -10.67 4.31 -9.68
C ASP A 153 -10.57 3.06 -10.58
N PHE A 154 -9.34 2.62 -10.87
CA PHE A 154 -9.10 1.39 -11.62
C PHE A 154 -9.72 0.16 -10.93
N ILE A 155 -9.47 -0.03 -9.63
CA ILE A 155 -10.03 -1.16 -8.89
C ILE A 155 -11.56 -1.09 -8.82
N GLN A 156 -12.12 0.09 -8.57
CA GLN A 156 -13.57 0.28 -8.56
C GLN A 156 -14.22 -0.07 -9.91
N GLN A 157 -13.60 0.35 -11.02
CA GLN A 157 -14.07 0.02 -12.37
C GLN A 157 -14.00 -1.50 -12.64
N GLN A 158 -12.93 -2.16 -12.20
CA GLN A 158 -12.79 -3.61 -12.37
C GLN A 158 -13.84 -4.38 -11.54
N LEU A 159 -14.12 -3.94 -10.33
CA LEU A 159 -15.18 -4.51 -9.48
C LEU A 159 -16.56 -4.35 -10.13
N ALA A 160 -16.86 -3.18 -10.67
CA ALA A 160 -18.12 -2.93 -11.39
C ALA A 160 -18.28 -3.85 -12.60
N LYS A 161 -17.22 -4.05 -13.39
CA LYS A 161 -17.20 -4.99 -14.53
C LYS A 161 -17.39 -6.44 -14.06
N GLN A 162 -16.75 -6.84 -12.98
CA GLN A 162 -16.86 -8.17 -12.40
C GLN A 162 -18.30 -8.45 -11.94
N ASP A 163 -18.92 -7.50 -11.26
CA ASP A 163 -20.29 -7.64 -10.76
C ASP A 163 -21.33 -7.67 -11.90
N ALA A 164 -21.12 -6.88 -12.97
CA ALA A 164 -21.95 -6.90 -14.15
C ALA A 164 -21.91 -8.28 -14.86
N ARG A 165 -20.74 -8.91 -14.95
CA ARG A 165 -20.57 -10.26 -15.52
C ARG A 165 -21.29 -11.33 -14.71
N LYS A 166 -21.27 -11.24 -13.38
CA LYS A 166 -21.98 -12.19 -12.49
C LYS A 166 -23.50 -12.12 -12.61
N LYS A 167 -24.06 -10.96 -12.96
CA LYS A 167 -25.50 -10.78 -13.16
C LYS A 167 -26.02 -11.36 -14.49
N VAL A 168 -25.14 -11.58 -15.46
CA VAL A 168 -25.47 -12.08 -16.81
C VAL A 168 -25.29 -13.62 -16.88
N ALA A 169 -24.58 -14.21 -15.95
CA ALA A 169 -24.34 -15.64 -15.88
C ALA A 169 -25.48 -16.41 -15.20
#